data_7c4af4f6405894963e1ac8ddc49f353e
#
_entry.id   7c4af4f6405894963e1ac8ddc49f353e
#
_cell.length_a   1.000
_cell.length_b   1.000
_cell.length_c   1.000
_cell.angle_alpha   90.00
_cell.angle_beta   90.00
_cell.angle_gamma   90.00
#
_symmetry.space_group_name_H-M   'P 1'
#
loop_
_entity.id
_entity.type
_entity.pdbx_description
1 polymer ?
#
loop_
_entity_poly.entity_id
_entity_poly.type
_entity_poly.pdbx_seq_one_letter_code
_entity_poly.pdbx_strand_id
1 'polypeptide(L)'
;MLRGPESVAFDGVGAGPYSGVSDGRIIKWNGFERGWSTYAYSPGHDAEACTASRTRPAELTESKCGRPLGLRFHHQSSNLYIADAYKGLMRVGPGGGGATVLAADVDGVPLRFTNGVDVDQVTGDVFFTDSSMNYPWSQHERVTVTGDSSGRLMKYDPKTGQATVLQAGITYPNGLAISADRTHLVVALTGPCKLLRYWIDGPKAGTSEHLADLPGYPDNVRADGRGRFWVALHREKTELPFGPDSHLLAVRVGADGQVVQVMRGPKSVRPTEVVEREGGKLYMGSVELPYVAVVREY
;
A
#
# COMPACT_ATOMS: atom_id res chain seq x y z
N MET A 1 -7.91 -20.42 -3.34
CA MET A 1 -8.58 -19.20 -3.83
C MET A 1 -7.80 -18.03 -3.26
N LEU A 2 -7.47 -17.03 -4.07
CA LEU A 2 -6.90 -15.78 -3.55
C LEU A 2 -7.97 -15.02 -2.81
N ARG A 3 -7.61 -14.26 -1.77
CA ARG A 3 -8.53 -13.34 -1.12
C ARG A 3 -7.79 -12.05 -0.79
N GLY A 4 -8.27 -10.97 -1.38
CA GLY A 4 -7.76 -9.64 -1.16
C GLY A 4 -6.29 -9.44 -1.52
N PRO A 5 -5.84 -9.70 -2.77
CA PRO A 5 -4.52 -9.32 -3.23
C PRO A 5 -4.45 -7.78 -3.31
N GLU A 6 -4.05 -7.17 -2.21
CA GLU A 6 -4.20 -5.74 -1.97
C GLU A 6 -3.14 -4.94 -2.74
N SER A 7 -1.87 -5.14 -2.43
CA SER A 7 -0.77 -4.44 -3.07
C SER A 7 -0.18 -5.26 -4.23
N VAL A 8 0.35 -4.56 -5.22
CA VAL A 8 0.97 -5.16 -6.40
C VAL A 8 2.40 -4.65 -6.55
N ALA A 9 3.38 -5.56 -6.53
CA ALA A 9 4.79 -5.22 -6.68
C ALA A 9 5.45 -6.03 -7.80
N PHE A 10 6.55 -5.49 -8.32
CA PHE A 10 7.43 -6.16 -9.28
C PHE A 10 8.86 -6.08 -8.81
N ASP A 11 9.65 -7.13 -9.03
CA ASP A 11 11.06 -7.15 -8.65
C ASP A 11 11.95 -6.34 -9.62
N GLY A 12 13.24 -6.26 -9.33
CA GLY A 12 14.19 -5.45 -10.10
C GLY A 12 14.40 -5.91 -11.55
N VAL A 13 14.03 -7.15 -11.89
CA VAL A 13 14.05 -7.66 -13.28
C VAL A 13 12.67 -7.62 -13.94
N GLY A 14 11.68 -7.02 -13.27
CA GLY A 14 10.32 -6.88 -13.77
C GLY A 14 9.45 -8.12 -13.64
N ALA A 15 9.90 -9.18 -12.93
CA ALA A 15 9.08 -10.34 -12.68
C ALA A 15 7.99 -10.03 -11.63
N GLY A 16 6.87 -10.71 -11.74
CA GLY A 16 5.66 -10.50 -10.92
C GLY A 16 4.39 -10.63 -11.74
N PRO A 17 3.26 -10.11 -11.24
CA PRO A 17 3.11 -9.40 -9.97
C PRO A 17 3.33 -10.26 -8.73
N TYR A 18 3.78 -9.60 -7.66
CA TYR A 18 3.72 -10.11 -6.29
C TYR A 18 2.59 -9.41 -5.56
N SER A 19 1.89 -10.11 -4.67
CA SER A 19 0.79 -9.50 -3.92
C SER A 19 0.65 -10.11 -2.51
N GLY A 20 0.33 -9.26 -1.53
CA GLY A 20 -0.05 -9.68 -0.19
C GLY A 20 -1.49 -10.17 -0.14
N VAL A 21 -1.77 -11.24 0.59
CA VAL A 21 -3.11 -11.83 0.71
C VAL A 21 -3.52 -12.04 2.15
N SER A 22 -4.83 -12.21 2.38
CA SER A 22 -5.46 -12.22 3.71
C SER A 22 -5.02 -13.37 4.63
N ASP A 23 -4.31 -14.35 4.14
CA ASP A 23 -3.76 -15.45 4.95
C ASP A 23 -2.30 -15.24 5.38
N GLY A 24 -1.78 -14.00 5.24
CA GLY A 24 -0.43 -13.61 5.65
C GLY A 24 0.67 -14.01 4.68
N ARG A 25 0.32 -14.52 3.50
CA ARG A 25 1.28 -14.84 2.46
C ARG A 25 1.51 -13.66 1.53
N ILE A 26 2.70 -13.66 0.95
CA ILE A 26 3.02 -12.95 -0.28
C ILE A 26 3.08 -13.99 -1.40
N ILE A 27 2.30 -13.79 -2.44
CA ILE A 27 2.22 -14.67 -3.60
C ILE A 27 2.87 -14.02 -4.81
N LYS A 28 3.40 -14.86 -5.72
CA LYS A 28 4.03 -14.47 -6.98
C LYS A 28 3.31 -15.10 -8.15
N TRP A 29 3.02 -14.33 -9.18
CA TRP A 29 2.56 -14.85 -10.46
C TRP A 29 3.73 -15.36 -11.31
N ASN A 30 3.60 -16.59 -11.82
CA ASN A 30 4.64 -17.26 -12.60
C ASN A 30 4.21 -17.53 -14.06
N GLY A 31 3.21 -16.79 -14.54
CA GLY A 31 2.64 -16.99 -15.87
C GLY A 31 1.45 -17.97 -15.89
N PHE A 32 0.77 -18.02 -17.02
CA PHE A 32 -0.49 -18.77 -17.16
C PHE A 32 -0.35 -20.27 -16.92
N GLU A 33 0.80 -20.85 -17.26
CA GLU A 33 1.04 -22.28 -17.08
C GLU A 33 1.22 -22.67 -15.61
N ARG A 34 1.88 -21.84 -14.82
CA ARG A 34 2.25 -22.13 -13.43
C ARG A 34 1.39 -21.42 -12.38
N GLY A 35 0.68 -20.37 -12.80
CA GLY A 35 -0.20 -19.60 -11.92
C GLY A 35 0.51 -18.94 -10.73
N TRP A 36 -0.21 -18.77 -9.64
CA TRP A 36 0.28 -18.19 -8.41
C TRP A 36 0.98 -19.22 -7.51
N SER A 37 2.14 -18.86 -6.97
CA SER A 37 2.84 -19.62 -5.93
C SER A 37 3.11 -18.76 -4.71
N THR A 38 3.29 -19.37 -3.54
CA THR A 38 3.75 -18.68 -2.35
C THR A 38 5.21 -18.28 -2.53
N TYR A 39 5.51 -17.00 -2.35
CA TYR A 39 6.86 -16.45 -2.34
C TYR A 39 7.38 -16.27 -0.92
N ALA A 40 6.54 -15.70 -0.04
CA ALA A 40 6.92 -15.43 1.33
C ALA A 40 5.69 -15.48 2.25
N TYR A 41 5.93 -15.41 3.56
CA TYR A 41 4.89 -15.43 4.58
C TYR A 41 5.30 -14.64 5.81
N SER A 42 4.31 -14.07 6.50
CA SER A 42 4.50 -13.30 7.72
C SER A 42 5.00 -14.20 8.87
N PRO A 43 5.73 -13.65 9.86
CA PRO A 43 6.17 -14.39 11.03
C PRO A 43 4.99 -15.02 11.77
N GLY A 44 5.17 -16.26 12.22
CA GLY A 44 4.11 -17.02 12.91
C GLY A 44 3.02 -17.59 11.99
N HIS A 45 3.22 -17.51 10.67
CA HIS A 45 2.32 -18.14 9.70
C HIS A 45 2.30 -19.66 9.93
N ASP A 46 1.10 -20.19 10.17
CA ASP A 46 0.80 -21.62 10.23
C ASP A 46 -0.11 -21.97 9.06
N ALA A 47 0.34 -22.88 8.21
CA ALA A 47 -0.34 -23.19 6.95
C ALA A 47 -1.77 -23.70 7.16
N GLU A 48 -2.01 -24.50 8.20
CA GLU A 48 -3.33 -25.06 8.51
C GLU A 48 -4.26 -23.99 9.10
N ALA A 49 -3.82 -23.32 10.17
CA ALA A 49 -4.60 -22.29 10.84
C ALA A 49 -4.88 -21.08 9.93
N CYS A 50 -3.88 -20.66 9.14
CA CYS A 50 -4.03 -19.49 8.26
C CYS A 50 -4.81 -19.79 6.99
N THR A 51 -4.87 -21.03 6.53
CA THR A 51 -5.77 -21.41 5.42
C THR A 51 -7.24 -21.15 5.74
N ALA A 52 -7.63 -21.21 7.03
CA ALA A 52 -8.99 -20.89 7.45
C ALA A 52 -9.39 -19.43 7.15
N SER A 53 -8.44 -18.49 7.06
CA SER A 53 -8.70 -17.09 6.69
C SER A 53 -9.24 -16.93 5.27
N ARG A 54 -9.13 -17.95 4.43
CA ARG A 54 -9.69 -17.96 3.07
C ARG A 54 -11.22 -18.15 3.07
N THR A 55 -11.80 -18.64 4.14
CA THR A 55 -13.23 -18.97 4.25
C THR A 55 -13.92 -18.34 5.45
N ARG A 56 -13.17 -17.91 6.46
CA ARG A 56 -13.68 -17.22 7.65
C ARG A 56 -13.51 -15.71 7.53
N PRO A 57 -14.25 -14.91 8.31
CA PRO A 57 -14.01 -13.48 8.41
C PRO A 57 -12.54 -13.21 8.78
N ALA A 58 -11.92 -12.27 8.08
CA ALA A 58 -10.50 -11.94 8.20
C ALA A 58 -10.11 -11.55 9.64
N GLU A 59 -10.99 -10.90 10.35
CA GLU A 59 -10.79 -10.42 11.72
C GLU A 59 -10.40 -11.52 12.71
N LEU A 60 -10.76 -12.78 12.43
CA LEU A 60 -10.49 -13.90 13.32
C LEU A 60 -9.08 -14.51 13.15
N THR A 61 -8.42 -14.26 12.04
CA THR A 61 -7.18 -14.95 11.66
C THR A 61 -6.03 -14.00 11.29
N GLU A 62 -6.32 -12.82 10.73
CA GLU A 62 -5.29 -11.91 10.19
C GLU A 62 -4.32 -11.40 11.28
N SER A 63 -4.79 -11.18 12.51
CA SER A 63 -3.92 -10.76 13.62
C SER A 63 -2.84 -11.80 13.95
N LYS A 64 -3.13 -13.09 13.74
CA LYS A 64 -2.18 -14.19 13.90
C LYS A 64 -1.33 -14.40 12.66
N CYS A 65 -1.98 -14.46 11.50
CA CYS A 65 -1.36 -14.86 10.24
C CYS A 65 -0.62 -13.71 9.52
N GLY A 66 -0.95 -12.48 9.88
CA GLY A 66 -0.52 -11.27 9.18
C GLY A 66 -1.51 -10.84 8.09
N ARG A 67 -1.43 -9.56 7.73
CA ARG A 67 -2.13 -8.95 6.61
C ARG A 67 -1.17 -8.01 5.88
N PRO A 68 -0.38 -8.51 4.92
CA PRO A 68 0.48 -7.68 4.11
C PRO A 68 -0.36 -6.72 3.26
N LEU A 69 -0.29 -5.42 3.53
CA LEU A 69 -0.99 -4.37 2.80
C LEU A 69 -0.05 -3.69 1.79
N GLY A 70 1.09 -3.17 2.21
CA GLY A 70 2.04 -2.52 1.32
C GLY A 70 3.19 -3.44 0.94
N LEU A 71 3.59 -3.42 -0.34
CA LEU A 71 4.72 -4.18 -0.87
C LEU A 71 5.63 -3.31 -1.73
N ARG A 72 6.96 -3.35 -1.48
CA ARG A 72 7.93 -2.67 -2.32
C ARG A 72 9.28 -3.39 -2.37
N PHE A 73 9.77 -3.68 -3.56
CA PHE A 73 11.14 -4.16 -3.75
C PHE A 73 12.16 -3.02 -3.73
N HIS A 74 13.27 -3.24 -3.05
CA HIS A 74 14.50 -2.51 -3.31
C HIS A 74 15.27 -3.29 -4.38
N HIS A 75 15.35 -2.75 -5.59
CA HIS A 75 15.76 -3.48 -6.78
C HIS A 75 17.21 -3.95 -6.70
N GLN A 76 18.12 -3.12 -6.17
CA GLN A 76 19.54 -3.46 -6.07
C GLN A 76 19.81 -4.64 -5.14
N SER A 77 19.16 -4.68 -3.97
CA SER A 77 19.33 -5.78 -3.01
C SER A 77 18.36 -6.94 -3.23
N SER A 78 17.35 -6.74 -4.08
CA SER A 78 16.20 -7.66 -4.27
C SER A 78 15.44 -7.97 -2.97
N ASN A 79 15.60 -7.16 -1.93
CA ASN A 79 14.79 -7.26 -0.71
C ASN A 79 13.38 -6.76 -0.99
N LEU A 80 12.38 -7.50 -0.51
CA LEU A 80 11.00 -7.07 -0.47
C LEU A 80 10.70 -6.50 0.92
N TYR A 81 10.33 -5.21 0.98
CA TYR A 81 9.79 -4.57 2.18
C TYR A 81 8.27 -4.68 2.18
N ILE A 82 7.72 -4.91 3.35
CA ILE A 82 6.30 -5.24 3.55
C ILE A 82 5.78 -4.41 4.72
N ALA A 83 4.72 -3.64 4.48
CA ALA A 83 3.90 -3.07 5.54
C ALA A 83 2.79 -4.06 5.87
N ASP A 84 2.86 -4.69 7.02
CA ASP A 84 1.84 -5.65 7.48
C ASP A 84 1.01 -5.02 8.59
N ALA A 85 -0.31 -5.05 8.41
CA ALA A 85 -1.25 -4.38 9.30
C ALA A 85 -1.17 -4.80 10.78
N TYR A 86 -0.65 -5.98 11.06
CA TYR A 86 -0.56 -6.54 12.42
C TYR A 86 0.87 -6.84 12.87
N LYS A 87 1.84 -6.88 11.94
CA LYS A 87 3.23 -7.27 12.23
C LYS A 87 4.21 -6.08 12.13
N GLY A 88 3.73 -4.93 11.63
CA GLY A 88 4.56 -3.76 11.41
C GLY A 88 5.35 -3.80 10.09
N LEU A 89 6.52 -3.17 10.07
CA LEU A 89 7.41 -3.19 8.93
C LEU A 89 8.24 -4.48 8.92
N MET A 90 8.20 -5.19 7.79
CA MET A 90 8.92 -6.44 7.60
C MET A 90 9.79 -6.42 6.35
N ARG A 91 10.69 -7.40 6.24
CA ARG A 91 11.55 -7.63 5.08
C ARG A 91 11.65 -9.12 4.75
N VAL A 92 11.68 -9.41 3.45
CA VAL A 92 12.02 -10.73 2.90
C VAL A 92 13.22 -10.60 1.97
N GLY A 93 14.18 -11.50 2.08
CA GLY A 93 15.33 -11.55 1.18
C GLY A 93 14.99 -12.08 -0.22
N PRO A 94 15.95 -12.08 -1.16
CA PRO A 94 15.75 -12.46 -2.56
C PRO A 94 15.18 -13.87 -2.79
N GLY A 95 15.44 -14.77 -1.85
CA GLY A 95 14.97 -16.17 -1.92
C GLY A 95 13.52 -16.38 -1.48
N GLY A 96 12.83 -15.35 -1.01
CA GLY A 96 11.50 -15.53 -0.41
C GLY A 96 11.57 -16.17 1.00
N GLY A 97 10.49 -16.85 1.41
CA GLY A 97 10.40 -17.56 2.68
C GLY A 97 9.84 -16.72 3.82
N GLY A 98 10.26 -16.98 5.05
CA GLY A 98 9.78 -16.26 6.23
C GLY A 98 10.22 -14.81 6.27
N ALA A 99 9.29 -13.89 6.50
CA ALA A 99 9.62 -12.48 6.68
C ALA A 99 10.25 -12.22 8.05
N THR A 100 11.14 -11.25 8.12
CA THR A 100 11.74 -10.74 9.36
C THR A 100 11.08 -9.41 9.72
N VAL A 101 10.63 -9.24 10.96
CA VAL A 101 10.15 -7.97 11.47
C VAL A 101 11.33 -7.02 11.65
N LEU A 102 11.23 -5.83 11.07
CA LEU A 102 12.21 -4.75 11.20
C LEU A 102 11.80 -3.74 12.27
N ALA A 103 10.51 -3.43 12.33
CA ALA A 103 9.92 -2.57 13.36
C ALA A 103 8.50 -3.02 13.67
N ALA A 104 8.20 -3.29 14.93
CA ALA A 104 6.86 -3.53 15.46
C ALA A 104 6.37 -2.37 16.33
N ASP A 105 7.26 -1.48 16.70
CA ASP A 105 7.04 -0.23 17.40
C ASP A 105 8.03 0.84 16.90
N VAL A 106 7.73 2.09 17.16
CA VAL A 106 8.66 3.23 16.97
C VAL A 106 8.59 4.10 18.22
N ASP A 107 9.75 4.38 18.81
CA ASP A 107 9.88 5.13 20.08
C ASP A 107 9.05 4.52 21.23
N GLY A 108 8.94 3.19 21.29
CA GLY A 108 8.16 2.47 22.29
C GLY A 108 6.65 2.50 22.07
N VAL A 109 6.18 3.09 20.96
CA VAL A 109 4.75 3.13 20.60
C VAL A 109 4.47 2.05 19.54
N PRO A 110 3.64 1.04 19.84
CA PRO A 110 3.33 -0.05 18.91
C PRO A 110 2.77 0.44 17.57
N LEU A 111 3.13 -0.27 16.51
CA LEU A 111 2.51 -0.13 15.20
C LEU A 111 1.21 -0.96 15.19
N ARG A 112 0.08 -0.30 15.01
CA ARG A 112 -1.24 -0.97 15.09
C ARG A 112 -1.90 -1.19 13.74
N PHE A 113 -1.55 -0.37 12.76
CA PHE A 113 -2.15 -0.42 11.43
C PHE A 113 -1.13 0.05 10.40
N THR A 114 -0.01 -0.68 10.31
CA THR A 114 1.02 -0.41 9.29
C THR A 114 0.45 -0.71 7.91
N ASN A 115 0.56 0.24 6.97
CA ASN A 115 -0.21 0.20 5.73
C ASN A 115 0.64 0.36 4.47
N GLY A 116 1.02 1.59 4.12
CA GLY A 116 1.79 1.87 2.91
C GLY A 116 3.30 1.71 3.12
N VAL A 117 4.03 1.35 2.06
CA VAL A 117 5.50 1.31 2.04
C VAL A 117 6.04 1.70 0.67
N ASP A 118 7.08 2.53 0.66
CA ASP A 118 7.92 2.77 -0.51
C ASP A 118 9.41 2.80 -0.11
N VAL A 119 10.29 2.54 -1.06
CA VAL A 119 11.74 2.42 -0.84
C VAL A 119 12.48 3.34 -1.79
N ASP A 120 13.33 4.18 -1.25
CA ASP A 120 14.27 4.95 -2.06
C ASP A 120 15.28 4.00 -2.70
N GLN A 121 15.22 3.89 -4.03
CA GLN A 121 16.04 2.96 -4.79
C GLN A 121 17.53 3.33 -4.81
N VAL A 122 17.90 4.52 -4.33
CA VAL A 122 19.28 5.01 -4.29
C VAL A 122 19.89 4.89 -2.90
N THR A 123 19.16 5.34 -1.86
CA THR A 123 19.69 5.32 -0.47
C THR A 123 19.36 4.02 0.26
N GLY A 124 18.29 3.33 -0.15
CA GLY A 124 17.72 2.18 0.53
C GLY A 124 16.79 2.57 1.68
N ASP A 125 16.60 3.85 1.97
CA ASP A 125 15.67 4.33 3.00
C ASP A 125 14.25 3.82 2.71
N VAL A 126 13.56 3.36 3.74
CA VAL A 126 12.20 2.83 3.64
C VAL A 126 11.24 3.78 4.33
N PHE A 127 10.27 4.29 3.58
CA PHE A 127 9.21 5.13 4.11
C PHE A 127 7.94 4.31 4.26
N PHE A 128 7.22 4.48 5.37
CA PHE A 128 6.01 3.71 5.63
C PHE A 128 5.02 4.49 6.50
N THR A 129 3.77 4.05 6.48
CA THR A 129 2.69 4.66 7.25
C THR A 129 2.17 3.70 8.31
N ASP A 130 1.71 4.26 9.44
CA ASP A 130 0.82 3.62 10.40
C ASP A 130 -0.48 4.42 10.42
N SER A 131 -1.55 3.84 9.91
CA SER A 131 -2.80 4.54 9.64
C SER A 131 -3.50 5.02 10.90
N SER A 132 -3.29 4.35 12.03
CA SER A 132 -3.89 4.70 13.33
C SER A 132 -3.12 4.05 14.47
N MET A 133 -2.85 4.80 15.55
CA MET A 133 -2.39 4.26 16.83
C MET A 133 -3.53 3.74 17.71
N ASN A 134 -4.79 4.10 17.39
CA ASN A 134 -5.98 3.80 18.20
C ASN A 134 -6.70 2.55 17.68
N TYR A 135 -6.79 2.38 16.37
CA TYR A 135 -7.60 1.34 15.73
C TYR A 135 -6.74 0.40 14.88
N PRO A 136 -6.85 -0.93 15.06
CA PRO A 136 -6.21 -1.90 14.18
C PRO A 136 -6.94 -1.98 12.82
N TRP A 137 -6.32 -2.65 11.84
CA TRP A 137 -6.91 -2.88 10.53
C TRP A 137 -8.33 -3.43 10.56
N SER A 138 -8.64 -4.37 11.44
CA SER A 138 -10.00 -4.93 11.59
C SER A 138 -11.06 -3.89 11.98
N GLN A 139 -10.65 -2.70 12.36
CA GLN A 139 -11.51 -1.57 12.70
C GLN A 139 -11.28 -0.35 11.79
N HIS A 140 -10.78 -0.57 10.58
CA HIS A 140 -10.40 0.49 9.65
C HIS A 140 -11.55 1.49 9.36
N GLU A 141 -12.80 1.03 9.35
CA GLU A 141 -13.96 1.93 9.19
C GLU A 141 -14.06 2.96 10.32
N ARG A 142 -13.68 2.59 11.55
CA ARG A 142 -13.68 3.51 12.68
C ARG A 142 -12.71 4.66 12.49
N VAL A 143 -11.55 4.42 11.87
CA VAL A 143 -10.57 5.48 11.56
C VAL A 143 -11.23 6.60 10.77
N THR A 144 -12.03 6.24 9.74
CA THR A 144 -12.76 7.21 8.93
C THR A 144 -13.93 7.84 9.69
N VAL A 145 -14.76 7.03 10.35
CA VAL A 145 -15.98 7.53 11.03
C VAL A 145 -15.68 8.44 12.19
N THR A 146 -14.63 8.18 12.96
CA THR A 146 -14.23 9.02 14.10
C THR A 146 -13.34 10.20 13.72
N GLY A 147 -12.82 10.23 12.47
CA GLY A 147 -11.84 11.21 12.04
C GLY A 147 -10.52 11.07 12.80
N ASP A 148 -10.12 9.83 13.12
CA ASP A 148 -8.92 9.56 13.88
C ASP A 148 -7.68 10.15 13.20
N SER A 149 -6.98 11.00 13.94
CA SER A 149 -5.78 11.71 13.48
C SER A 149 -4.54 11.27 14.23
N SER A 150 -4.52 10.01 14.69
CA SER A 150 -3.37 9.44 15.39
C SER A 150 -2.33 8.81 14.46
N GLY A 151 -2.55 8.84 13.15
CA GLY A 151 -1.67 8.21 12.17
C GLY A 151 -0.29 8.87 12.10
N ARG A 152 0.68 8.10 11.58
CA ARG A 152 2.10 8.48 11.53
C ARG A 152 2.69 8.18 10.16
N LEU A 153 3.59 9.06 9.71
CA LEU A 153 4.54 8.83 8.61
C LEU A 153 5.92 8.57 9.21
N MET A 154 6.60 7.53 8.73
CA MET A 154 7.84 7.04 9.34
C MET A 154 8.88 6.71 8.29
N LYS A 155 10.14 6.69 8.73
CA LYS A 155 11.32 6.26 7.97
C LYS A 155 12.05 5.15 8.73
N TYR A 156 12.44 4.10 8.02
CA TYR A 156 13.38 3.09 8.50
C TYR A 156 14.68 3.21 7.70
N ASP A 157 15.80 3.29 8.41
CA ASP A 157 17.14 3.30 7.84
C ASP A 157 17.73 1.88 7.92
N PRO A 158 17.92 1.18 6.80
CA PRO A 158 18.45 -0.19 6.81
C PRO A 158 19.94 -0.28 7.22
N LYS A 159 20.68 0.83 7.24
CA LYS A 159 22.08 0.88 7.66
C LYS A 159 22.21 0.86 9.17
N THR A 160 21.33 1.58 9.86
CA THR A 160 21.31 1.65 11.33
C THR A 160 20.34 0.67 11.97
N GLY A 161 19.36 0.18 11.20
CA GLY A 161 18.28 -0.65 11.70
C GLY A 161 17.24 0.12 12.52
N GLN A 162 17.22 1.45 12.44
CA GLN A 162 16.33 2.30 13.24
C GLN A 162 15.15 2.81 12.44
N ALA A 163 13.98 2.82 13.07
CA ALA A 163 12.78 3.49 12.58
C ALA A 163 12.56 4.79 13.36
N THR A 164 12.16 5.85 12.66
CA THR A 164 11.90 7.18 13.23
C THR A 164 10.57 7.74 12.73
N VAL A 165 9.88 8.51 13.57
CA VAL A 165 8.66 9.22 13.18
C VAL A 165 9.06 10.51 12.46
N LEU A 166 8.62 10.65 11.20
CA LEU A 166 8.81 11.88 10.42
C LEU A 166 7.71 12.90 10.71
N GLN A 167 6.46 12.42 10.82
CA GLN A 167 5.30 13.24 11.15
C GLN A 167 4.24 12.39 11.85
N ALA A 168 3.68 12.92 12.93
CA ALA A 168 2.55 12.36 13.64
C ALA A 168 1.31 13.27 13.50
N GLY A 169 0.16 12.81 14.01
CA GLY A 169 -1.06 13.60 13.97
C GLY A 169 -1.72 13.65 12.59
N ILE A 170 -1.49 12.62 11.76
CA ILE A 170 -2.02 12.55 10.40
C ILE A 170 -3.34 11.77 10.40
N THR A 171 -4.36 12.30 9.72
CA THR A 171 -5.66 11.65 9.61
C THR A 171 -5.62 10.55 8.55
N TYR A 172 -5.62 9.30 8.99
CA TYR A 172 -5.67 8.10 8.16
C TYR A 172 -4.68 8.11 6.99
N PRO A 173 -3.34 8.22 7.25
CA PRO A 173 -2.35 8.03 6.20
C PRO A 173 -2.39 6.58 5.73
N ASN A 174 -2.47 6.38 4.40
CA ASN A 174 -2.55 5.08 3.75
C ASN A 174 -1.32 4.86 2.87
N GLY A 175 -1.47 4.62 1.58
CA GLY A 175 -0.36 4.45 0.66
C GLY A 175 0.50 5.70 0.50
N LEU A 176 1.75 5.50 0.13
CA LEU A 176 2.68 6.59 -0.15
C LEU A 176 3.57 6.25 -1.35
N ALA A 177 4.11 7.29 -1.98
CA ALA A 177 5.10 7.16 -3.06
C ALA A 177 6.16 8.24 -2.96
N ILE A 178 7.40 7.88 -3.26
CA ILE A 178 8.52 8.81 -3.41
C ILE A 178 8.43 9.46 -4.79
N SER A 179 8.59 10.79 -4.84
CA SER A 179 8.65 11.54 -6.10
C SER A 179 9.84 11.11 -6.97
N ALA A 180 9.71 11.28 -8.28
CA ALA A 180 10.75 10.88 -9.24
C ALA A 180 12.09 11.61 -9.00
N ASP A 181 12.04 12.86 -8.56
CA ASP A 181 13.19 13.68 -8.17
C ASP A 181 13.69 13.40 -6.74
N ARG A 182 12.99 12.54 -6.02
CA ARG A 182 13.31 12.13 -4.65
C ARG A 182 13.31 13.26 -3.62
N THR A 183 12.61 14.37 -3.90
CA THR A 183 12.52 15.52 -2.99
C THR A 183 11.40 15.41 -1.98
N HIS A 184 10.35 14.65 -2.27
CA HIS A 184 9.18 14.55 -1.43
C HIS A 184 8.47 13.19 -1.53
N LEU A 185 7.63 12.94 -0.55
CA LEU A 185 6.65 11.85 -0.53
C LEU A 185 5.27 12.42 -0.85
N VAL A 186 4.48 11.65 -1.60
CA VAL A 186 3.03 11.88 -1.72
C VAL A 186 2.34 10.81 -0.88
N VAL A 187 1.51 11.22 0.07
CA VAL A 187 0.82 10.33 1.02
C VAL A 187 -0.68 10.46 0.84
N ALA A 188 -1.35 9.34 0.65
CA ALA A 188 -2.80 9.27 0.61
C ALA A 188 -3.38 9.43 2.01
N LEU A 189 -4.37 10.30 2.15
CA LEU A 189 -5.16 10.49 3.36
C LEU A 189 -6.58 10.01 3.09
N THR A 190 -6.88 8.76 3.47
CA THR A 190 -8.13 8.09 3.09
C THR A 190 -9.35 8.84 3.61
N GLY A 191 -9.46 9.06 4.92
CA GLY A 191 -10.63 9.68 5.52
C GLY A 191 -10.95 11.08 4.97
N PRO A 192 -9.99 12.00 4.87
CA PRO A 192 -10.21 13.34 4.32
C PRO A 192 -10.36 13.39 2.80
N CYS A 193 -10.11 12.30 2.06
CA CYS A 193 -10.04 12.28 0.59
C CYS A 193 -9.03 13.28 0.02
N LYS A 194 -7.80 13.22 0.49
CA LYS A 194 -6.73 14.18 0.15
C LYS A 194 -5.40 13.49 -0.15
N LEU A 195 -4.52 14.24 -0.79
CA LEU A 195 -3.08 13.93 -0.84
C LEU A 195 -2.31 14.97 -0.02
N LEU A 196 -1.34 14.47 0.76
CA LEU A 196 -0.34 15.24 1.48
C LEU A 196 0.99 15.12 0.74
N ARG A 197 1.72 16.24 0.60
CA ARG A 197 3.14 16.25 0.23
C ARG A 197 3.96 16.42 1.49
N TYR A 198 4.92 15.52 1.71
CA TYR A 198 5.91 15.64 2.77
C TYR A 198 7.31 15.75 2.16
N TRP A 199 8.02 16.84 2.45
CA TRP A 199 9.34 17.11 1.90
C TRP A 199 10.41 16.32 2.66
N ILE A 200 11.21 15.54 1.93
CA ILE A 200 12.30 14.74 2.49
C ILE A 200 13.68 15.31 2.16
N ASP A 201 13.76 16.23 1.20
CA ASP A 201 14.99 16.88 0.80
C ASP A 201 14.75 18.36 0.44
N GLY A 202 15.84 19.14 0.38
CA GLY A 202 15.85 20.56 0.04
C GLY A 202 15.41 21.49 1.19
N PRO A 203 15.15 22.79 0.90
CA PRO A 203 14.89 23.80 1.92
C PRO A 203 13.63 23.58 2.76
N LYS A 204 12.68 22.79 2.26
CA LYS A 204 11.44 22.45 2.96
C LYS A 204 11.51 21.10 3.69
N ALA A 205 12.64 20.41 3.71
CA ALA A 205 12.76 19.10 4.34
C ALA A 205 12.22 19.09 5.76
N GLY A 206 11.46 18.06 6.12
CA GLY A 206 10.78 17.93 7.41
C GLY A 206 9.44 18.66 7.52
N THR A 207 8.95 19.30 6.44
CA THR A 207 7.64 19.97 6.42
C THR A 207 6.66 19.26 5.49
N SER A 208 5.38 19.50 5.71
CA SER A 208 4.32 18.98 4.83
C SER A 208 3.35 20.07 4.39
N GLU A 209 2.70 19.83 3.26
CA GLU A 209 1.68 20.72 2.72
C GLU A 209 0.56 19.91 2.05
N HIS A 210 -0.62 20.50 1.94
CA HIS A 210 -1.70 19.95 1.15
C HIS A 210 -1.27 19.92 -0.33
N LEU A 211 -1.48 18.77 -0.99
CA LEU A 211 -1.17 18.61 -2.42
C LEU A 211 -2.43 18.65 -3.28
N ALA A 212 -3.47 17.87 -2.93
CA ALA A 212 -4.68 17.78 -3.73
C ALA A 212 -5.90 17.34 -2.89
N ASP A 213 -7.08 17.81 -3.29
CA ASP A 213 -8.36 17.20 -2.92
C ASP A 213 -8.74 16.16 -3.97
N LEU A 214 -9.27 15.03 -3.52
CA LEU A 214 -9.63 13.91 -4.39
C LEU A 214 -11.13 13.69 -4.44
N PRO A 215 -11.66 13.16 -5.57
CA PRO A 215 -13.08 12.87 -5.74
C PRO A 215 -13.54 11.59 -5.04
N GLY A 216 -12.64 10.87 -4.36
CA GLY A 216 -12.91 9.62 -3.67
C GLY A 216 -11.91 9.34 -2.57
N TYR A 217 -12.11 8.23 -1.87
CA TYR A 217 -11.28 7.78 -0.77
C TYR A 217 -10.01 7.13 -1.32
N PRO A 218 -8.84 7.81 -1.24
CA PRO A 218 -7.59 7.25 -1.75
C PRO A 218 -7.10 6.10 -0.88
N ASP A 219 -6.49 5.12 -1.54
CA ASP A 219 -5.84 3.99 -0.92
C ASP A 219 -4.33 4.05 -1.24
N ASN A 220 -3.80 3.20 -2.10
CA ASN A 220 -2.38 3.26 -2.45
C ASN A 220 -2.06 4.32 -3.52
N VAL A 221 -0.83 4.84 -3.42
CA VAL A 221 -0.24 5.80 -4.36
C VAL A 221 1.00 5.19 -4.99
N ARG A 222 1.15 5.31 -6.32
CA ARG A 222 2.34 4.85 -7.04
C ARG A 222 2.84 5.91 -8.02
N ALA A 223 4.13 6.22 -7.95
CA ALA A 223 4.77 7.08 -8.94
C ALA A 223 4.80 6.37 -10.31
N ASP A 224 4.48 7.11 -11.39
CA ASP A 224 4.50 6.59 -12.77
C ASP A 224 5.88 6.71 -13.45
N GLY A 225 6.90 7.16 -12.70
CA GLY A 225 8.25 7.40 -13.20
C GLY A 225 8.41 8.64 -14.09
N ARG A 226 7.32 9.37 -14.33
CA ARG A 226 7.28 10.60 -15.16
C ARG A 226 6.87 11.84 -14.37
N GLY A 227 7.00 11.78 -13.04
CA GLY A 227 6.65 12.87 -12.12
C GLY A 227 5.16 12.96 -11.78
N ARG A 228 4.36 11.97 -12.13
CA ARG A 228 2.94 11.87 -11.77
C ARG A 228 2.70 10.66 -10.90
N PHE A 229 1.50 10.58 -10.30
CA PHE A 229 1.14 9.55 -9.34
C PHE A 229 -0.20 8.93 -9.70
N TRP A 230 -0.26 7.61 -9.82
CA TRP A 230 -1.50 6.87 -9.78
C TRP A 230 -1.99 6.75 -8.35
N VAL A 231 -3.25 7.07 -8.13
CA VAL A 231 -3.94 6.98 -6.84
C VAL A 231 -5.16 6.09 -7.03
N ALA A 232 -5.16 4.93 -6.38
CA ALA A 232 -6.34 4.07 -6.34
C ALA A 232 -7.43 4.72 -5.49
N LEU A 233 -8.68 4.63 -5.92
CA LEU A 233 -9.84 5.13 -5.19
C LEU A 233 -10.74 3.94 -4.84
N HIS A 234 -10.77 3.59 -3.56
CA HIS A 234 -11.59 2.49 -3.07
C HIS A 234 -13.09 2.78 -3.25
N ARG A 235 -13.50 4.05 -3.11
CA ARG A 235 -14.88 4.50 -3.24
C ARG A 235 -14.92 5.97 -3.68
N GLU A 236 -15.96 6.36 -4.42
CA GLU A 236 -16.23 7.78 -4.68
C GLU A 236 -16.70 8.50 -3.41
N LYS A 237 -16.37 9.78 -3.28
CA LYS A 237 -16.83 10.64 -2.18
C LYS A 237 -18.34 10.84 -2.20
N THR A 238 -18.92 10.88 -3.39
CA THR A 238 -20.37 11.01 -3.62
C THR A 238 -20.82 9.89 -4.54
N GLU A 239 -21.09 8.70 -3.98
CA GLU A 239 -21.72 7.62 -4.74
C GLU A 239 -23.19 7.95 -4.91
N LEU A 240 -23.61 8.14 -6.16
CA LEU A 240 -25.03 8.22 -6.51
C LEU A 240 -25.61 6.80 -6.48
N PRO A 241 -26.70 6.56 -5.70
CA PRO A 241 -27.29 5.22 -5.59
C PRO A 241 -27.88 4.71 -6.92
N PHE A 242 -28.15 5.61 -7.88
CA PHE A 242 -28.79 5.34 -9.15
C PHE A 242 -27.98 5.89 -10.34
N GLY A 243 -26.67 5.70 -10.36
CA GLY A 243 -25.85 6.05 -11.49
C GLY A 243 -25.62 4.88 -12.45
N PRO A 244 -25.05 5.10 -13.64
CA PRO A 244 -24.54 4.03 -14.48
C PRO A 244 -23.60 3.12 -13.67
N ASP A 245 -23.49 1.84 -14.05
CA ASP A 245 -22.71 0.82 -13.35
C ASP A 245 -21.18 1.08 -13.34
N SER A 246 -20.77 2.32 -13.48
CA SER A 246 -19.37 2.73 -13.44
C SER A 246 -19.12 3.76 -12.35
N HIS A 247 -17.97 3.60 -11.69
CA HIS A 247 -17.46 4.54 -10.70
C HIS A 247 -15.99 4.86 -10.96
N LEU A 248 -15.46 5.81 -10.20
CA LEU A 248 -14.02 6.11 -10.22
C LEU A 248 -13.24 4.96 -9.61
N LEU A 249 -12.29 4.41 -10.36
CA LEU A 249 -11.35 3.38 -9.89
C LEU A 249 -10.04 4.01 -9.45
N ALA A 250 -9.56 5.00 -10.21
CA ALA A 250 -8.30 5.67 -9.93
C ALA A 250 -8.24 7.05 -10.59
N VAL A 251 -7.33 7.86 -10.09
CA VAL A 251 -6.92 9.12 -10.74
C VAL A 251 -5.41 9.13 -10.91
N ARG A 252 -4.93 9.82 -11.96
CA ARG A 252 -3.53 10.19 -12.09
C ARG A 252 -3.38 11.65 -11.74
N VAL A 253 -2.49 11.96 -10.81
CA VAL A 253 -2.27 13.31 -10.28
C VAL A 253 -0.88 13.80 -10.69
N GLY A 254 -0.79 15.03 -11.18
CA GLY A 254 0.46 15.69 -11.50
C GLY A 254 1.24 16.11 -10.26
N ALA A 255 2.51 16.49 -10.46
CA ALA A 255 3.35 17.03 -9.38
C ALA A 255 2.79 18.32 -8.76
N ASP A 256 1.95 19.04 -9.48
CA ASP A 256 1.24 20.24 -9.03
C ASP A 256 -0.08 19.95 -8.28
N GLY A 257 -0.45 18.67 -8.13
CA GLY A 257 -1.69 18.25 -7.49
C GLY A 257 -2.92 18.21 -8.41
N GLN A 258 -2.78 18.58 -9.69
CA GLN A 258 -3.90 18.52 -10.62
C GLN A 258 -4.20 17.10 -11.07
N VAL A 259 -5.49 16.74 -11.12
CA VAL A 259 -5.93 15.48 -11.72
C VAL A 259 -5.78 15.58 -13.23
N VAL A 260 -4.88 14.80 -13.80
CA VAL A 260 -4.57 14.80 -15.25
C VAL A 260 -5.23 13.65 -16.00
N GLN A 261 -5.70 12.64 -15.29
CA GLN A 261 -6.38 11.48 -15.87
C GLN A 261 -7.33 10.84 -14.85
N VAL A 262 -8.41 10.27 -15.36
CA VAL A 262 -9.44 9.59 -14.56
C VAL A 262 -9.69 8.21 -15.15
N MET A 263 -9.69 7.18 -14.31
CA MET A 263 -10.07 5.84 -14.68
C MET A 263 -11.44 5.51 -14.09
N ARG A 264 -12.36 5.04 -14.92
CA ARG A 264 -13.69 4.57 -14.53
C ARG A 264 -13.88 3.10 -14.87
N GLY A 265 -14.70 2.40 -14.13
CA GLY A 265 -15.01 1.01 -14.36
C GLY A 265 -16.18 0.51 -13.53
N PRO A 266 -16.47 -0.81 -13.57
CA PRO A 266 -17.60 -1.39 -12.85
C PRO A 266 -17.53 -1.12 -11.34
N LYS A 267 -18.68 -0.84 -10.72
CA LYS A 267 -18.80 -0.65 -9.25
C LYS A 267 -18.40 -1.87 -8.44
N SER A 268 -18.36 -3.04 -9.06
CA SER A 268 -17.86 -4.27 -8.44
C SER A 268 -16.32 -4.32 -8.32
N VAL A 269 -15.60 -3.43 -8.98
CA VAL A 269 -14.14 -3.31 -8.89
C VAL A 269 -13.82 -2.16 -7.94
N ARG A 270 -13.18 -2.48 -6.81
CA ARG A 270 -12.75 -1.52 -5.80
C ARG A 270 -11.25 -1.67 -5.60
N PRO A 271 -10.45 -0.96 -6.43
CA PRO A 271 -9.01 -1.10 -6.35
C PRO A 271 -8.45 -0.42 -5.10
N THR A 272 -7.48 -1.08 -4.50
CA THR A 272 -6.63 -0.52 -3.45
C THR A 272 -5.26 -0.11 -3.98
N GLU A 273 -4.90 -0.62 -5.15
CA GLU A 273 -3.61 -0.38 -5.80
C GLU A 273 -3.76 -0.22 -7.31
N VAL A 274 -2.99 0.70 -7.92
CA VAL A 274 -2.81 0.78 -9.38
C VAL A 274 -1.33 0.95 -9.70
N VAL A 275 -0.75 0.00 -10.43
CA VAL A 275 0.64 0.01 -10.87
C VAL A 275 0.72 0.03 -12.38
N GLU A 276 1.32 1.07 -12.95
CA GLU A 276 1.61 1.15 -14.39
C GLU A 276 2.90 0.38 -14.72
N ARG A 277 2.84 -0.40 -15.79
CA ARG A 277 3.98 -1.14 -16.34
C ARG A 277 4.15 -0.85 -17.81
N GLU A 278 5.27 -1.30 -18.38
CA GLU A 278 5.59 -1.15 -19.79
C GLU A 278 4.43 -1.55 -20.71
N GLY A 279 4.26 -0.79 -21.78
CA GLY A 279 3.19 -1.00 -22.78
C GLY A 279 1.80 -0.56 -22.28
N GLY A 280 1.71 0.37 -21.32
CA GLY A 280 0.45 0.91 -20.82
C GLY A 280 -0.42 -0.10 -20.07
N LYS A 281 0.20 -1.13 -19.51
CA LYS A 281 -0.51 -2.11 -18.65
C LYS A 281 -0.66 -1.55 -17.25
N LEU A 282 -1.89 -1.54 -16.77
CA LEU A 282 -2.24 -1.16 -15.40
C LEU A 282 -2.67 -2.41 -14.62
N TYR A 283 -1.97 -2.68 -13.53
CA TYR A 283 -2.28 -3.76 -12.61
C TYR A 283 -3.02 -3.18 -11.40
N MET A 284 -4.15 -3.76 -11.03
CA MET A 284 -4.96 -3.31 -9.91
C MET A 284 -5.10 -4.41 -8.87
N GLY A 285 -4.72 -4.10 -7.63
CA GLY A 285 -5.00 -4.90 -6.45
C GLY A 285 -6.32 -4.52 -5.80
N SER A 286 -6.82 -5.38 -4.91
CA SER A 286 -8.02 -5.08 -4.12
C SER A 286 -8.04 -5.93 -2.85
N VAL A 287 -8.45 -5.35 -1.72
CA VAL A 287 -8.66 -6.08 -0.45
C VAL A 287 -9.88 -7.01 -0.51
N GLU A 288 -10.80 -6.78 -1.43
CA GLU A 288 -12.09 -7.50 -1.51
C GLU A 288 -12.08 -8.59 -2.59
N LEU A 289 -11.42 -8.34 -3.73
CA LEU A 289 -11.49 -9.22 -4.89
C LEU A 289 -10.55 -10.41 -4.78
N PRO A 290 -10.90 -11.56 -5.40
CA PRO A 290 -10.06 -12.76 -5.39
C PRO A 290 -9.03 -12.81 -6.53
N TYR A 291 -8.73 -11.68 -7.19
CA TYR A 291 -7.82 -11.60 -8.34
C TYR A 291 -7.13 -10.23 -8.42
N VAL A 292 -6.00 -10.18 -9.08
CA VAL A 292 -5.37 -8.95 -9.56
C VAL A 292 -5.93 -8.68 -10.95
N ALA A 293 -6.53 -7.52 -11.15
CA ALA A 293 -7.03 -7.10 -12.45
C ALA A 293 -5.90 -6.50 -13.30
N VAL A 294 -5.95 -6.73 -14.62
CA VAL A 294 -5.01 -6.14 -15.57
C VAL A 294 -5.80 -5.52 -16.71
N VAL A 295 -5.59 -4.24 -16.92
CA VAL A 295 -6.16 -3.49 -18.04
C VAL A 295 -5.05 -2.88 -18.89
N ARG A 296 -5.31 -2.63 -20.16
CA ARG A 296 -4.45 -1.84 -21.03
C ARG A 296 -5.09 -0.47 -21.22
N GLU A 297 -4.27 0.54 -21.10
CA GLU A 297 -4.60 1.88 -21.56
C GLU A 297 -4.50 1.89 -23.10
N TYR A 298 -5.58 2.28 -23.78
CA TYR A 298 -5.63 2.43 -25.23
C TYR A 298 -5.44 3.89 -25.61
#